data_6a3c0d32b2a03c049697416a47948198
#
_entry.id   6a3c0d32b2a03c049697416a47948198
#
_cell.length_a   1.000
_cell.length_b   1.000
_cell.length_c   1.000
_cell.angle_alpha   90.00
_cell.angle_beta   90.00
_cell.angle_gamma   90.00
#
_symmetry.space_group_name_H-M   'P 1'
#
loop_
_entity.id
_entity.type
_entity.pdbx_description
1 polymer ?
#
loop_
_entity_poly.entity_id
_entity_poly.type
_entity_poly.pdbx_seq_one_letter_code
_entity_poly.pdbx_strand_id
1 'polypeptide(L)'
;MKRRSLLKAAVLGSGAAFAAPAISKGLMEWRMVTSWPKGLPGLGTGAERLAANITAMSGGRLTIKVYAAGELVPALECFGAVANGTAQMGHDAGYYHTGKSEGCAFFTAFPFGFTMGEMAAWIKHGNGQKLWDELYAPFGLRGFQAGSTGTQMFGWFRREIRGLADLQGLKFRTPGNQGRVLQKLGVIPVSLPGGEIFPALQSGAIDGAEWVGPYNDLALGFY
;
A
#
# COMPACT_ATOMS: atom_id res chain seq x y z
N MET A 1 -29.64 45.04 19.22
CA MET A 1 -28.63 43.96 19.30
C MET A 1 -28.07 43.74 17.90
N LYS A 2 -26.78 43.98 17.69
CA LYS A 2 -26.16 44.07 16.34
C LYS A 2 -25.81 42.68 15.82
N ARG A 3 -26.33 42.30 14.65
CA ARG A 3 -26.12 41.03 13.93
C ARG A 3 -24.64 40.65 13.66
N ARG A 4 -23.69 41.55 13.96
CA ARG A 4 -22.24 41.32 13.76
C ARG A 4 -21.55 40.58 14.92
N SER A 5 -22.17 40.38 16.06
CA SER A 5 -21.59 39.64 17.19
C SER A 5 -21.83 38.13 17.14
N LEU A 6 -22.80 37.65 16.35
CA LEU A 6 -23.11 36.22 16.19
C LEU A 6 -22.18 35.53 15.16
N LEU A 7 -21.57 36.29 14.24
CA LEU A 7 -20.63 35.72 13.24
C LEU A 7 -19.20 35.55 13.78
N LYS A 8 -18.85 36.16 14.92
CA LYS A 8 -17.53 35.98 15.55
C LYS A 8 -17.45 34.78 16.48
N ALA A 9 -18.56 34.19 16.87
CA ALA A 9 -18.60 32.99 17.71
C ALA A 9 -18.59 31.66 16.94
N ALA A 10 -18.79 31.69 15.59
CA ALA A 10 -18.88 30.52 14.76
C ALA A 10 -17.55 30.07 14.11
N VAL A 11 -16.45 30.84 14.28
CA VAL A 11 -15.15 30.55 13.63
C VAL A 11 -14.15 29.85 14.57
N LEU A 12 -14.49 29.65 15.84
CA LEU A 12 -13.61 29.04 16.85
C LEU A 12 -13.96 27.57 17.18
N GLY A 13 -14.82 26.93 16.40
CA GLY A 13 -15.33 25.55 16.67
C GLY A 13 -14.96 24.46 15.70
N SER A 14 -14.19 24.73 14.63
CA SER A 14 -13.76 23.69 13.70
C SER A 14 -12.27 23.35 13.84
N GLY A 15 -11.80 23.21 15.08
CA GLY A 15 -10.62 22.41 15.35
C GLY A 15 -10.99 20.97 15.05
N ALA A 16 -10.47 20.42 13.94
CA ALA A 16 -10.50 18.99 13.71
C ALA A 16 -9.89 18.33 14.95
N ALA A 17 -10.73 17.79 15.81
CA ALA A 17 -10.28 16.95 16.91
C ALA A 17 -9.67 15.70 16.25
N PHE A 18 -8.36 15.73 15.98
CA PHE A 18 -7.60 14.52 15.72
C PHE A 18 -7.89 13.61 16.92
N ALA A 19 -8.64 12.55 16.68
CA ALA A 19 -8.97 11.58 17.70
C ALA A 19 -7.66 10.92 18.14
N ALA A 20 -7.05 11.45 19.19
CA ALA A 20 -5.98 10.77 19.88
C ALA A 20 -6.46 9.35 20.22
N PRO A 21 -5.60 8.32 20.14
CA PRO A 21 -5.99 6.96 20.48
C PRO A 21 -6.61 6.98 21.89
N ALA A 22 -7.82 6.42 22.00
CA ALA A 22 -8.54 6.39 23.27
C ALA A 22 -7.77 5.50 24.27
N ILE A 23 -7.10 6.13 25.22
CA ILE A 23 -6.47 5.43 26.36
C ILE A 23 -7.54 5.29 27.45
N SER A 24 -8.35 4.24 27.33
CA SER A 24 -9.29 3.86 28.39
C SER A 24 -8.69 2.70 29.19
N LYS A 25 -8.39 2.93 30.48
CA LYS A 25 -7.88 1.92 31.43
C LYS A 25 -6.60 1.16 30.96
N GLY A 26 -5.68 1.84 30.28
CA GLY A 26 -4.47 1.20 29.75
C GLY A 26 -4.69 0.35 28.50
N LEU A 27 -5.89 0.39 27.91
CA LEU A 27 -6.22 -0.22 26.64
C LEU A 27 -6.06 0.78 25.50
N MET A 28 -5.41 0.36 24.44
CA MET A 28 -5.22 1.16 23.21
C MET A 28 -5.91 0.48 22.05
N GLU A 29 -6.55 1.26 21.20
CA GLU A 29 -7.08 0.81 19.92
C GLU A 29 -6.38 1.57 18.79
N TRP A 30 -5.74 0.82 17.88
CA TRP A 30 -5.13 1.35 16.68
C TRP A 30 -5.92 0.97 15.44
N ARG A 31 -5.83 1.82 14.44
CA ARG A 31 -6.37 1.59 13.10
C ARG A 31 -5.21 1.24 12.17
N MET A 32 -5.36 0.14 11.43
CA MET A 32 -4.46 -0.25 10.34
C MET A 32 -5.22 -0.13 9.03
N VAL A 33 -4.78 0.74 8.13
CA VAL A 33 -5.31 0.84 6.75
C VAL A 33 -4.46 -0.04 5.83
N THR A 34 -5.09 -0.65 4.83
CA THR A 34 -4.39 -1.51 3.87
C THR A 34 -4.70 -1.13 2.43
N SER A 35 -3.75 -1.39 1.53
CA SER A 35 -3.95 -1.27 0.08
C SER A 35 -4.58 -2.53 -0.54
N TRP A 36 -4.97 -3.49 0.28
CA TRP A 36 -5.42 -4.82 -0.13
C TRP A 36 -6.94 -4.98 0.02
N PRO A 37 -7.60 -5.65 -0.95
CA PRO A 37 -8.96 -6.14 -0.75
C PRO A 37 -9.06 -7.01 0.51
N LYS A 38 -10.21 -6.99 1.15
CA LYS A 38 -10.48 -7.79 2.34
C LYS A 38 -10.29 -9.28 2.07
N GLY A 39 -9.57 -9.95 2.97
CA GLY A 39 -9.36 -11.39 2.86
C GLY A 39 -8.45 -11.82 1.69
N LEU A 40 -7.82 -10.89 0.96
CA LEU A 40 -6.91 -11.26 -0.13
C LEU A 40 -5.79 -12.15 0.40
N PRO A 41 -5.58 -13.34 -0.19
CA PRO A 41 -4.59 -14.30 0.28
C PRO A 41 -3.19 -13.69 0.44
N GLY A 42 -2.54 -13.97 1.56
CA GLY A 42 -1.19 -13.48 1.88
C GLY A 42 -1.13 -12.00 2.26
N LEU A 43 -1.71 -11.11 1.48
CA LEU A 43 -1.65 -9.66 1.70
C LEU A 43 -2.71 -9.19 2.71
N GLY A 44 -3.99 -9.33 2.40
CA GLY A 44 -5.09 -8.95 3.30
C GLY A 44 -5.09 -9.82 4.56
N THR A 45 -5.05 -11.14 4.40
CA THR A 45 -4.98 -12.08 5.53
C THR A 45 -3.69 -11.95 6.34
N GLY A 46 -2.59 -11.49 5.73
CA GLY A 46 -1.32 -11.18 6.39
C GLY A 46 -1.46 -9.99 7.33
N ALA A 47 -2.11 -8.91 6.89
CA ALA A 47 -2.40 -7.75 7.71
C ALA A 47 -3.29 -8.10 8.92
N GLU A 48 -4.34 -8.89 8.69
CA GLU A 48 -5.24 -9.37 9.73
C GLU A 48 -4.49 -10.23 10.77
N ARG A 49 -3.64 -11.16 10.31
CA ARG A 49 -2.80 -12.00 11.18
C ARG A 49 -1.80 -11.18 11.99
N LEU A 50 -1.16 -10.18 11.36
CA LEU A 50 -0.25 -9.27 12.07
C LEU A 50 -0.98 -8.55 13.19
N ALA A 51 -2.15 -7.99 12.91
CA ALA A 51 -3.00 -7.31 13.91
C ALA A 51 -3.39 -8.25 15.05
N ALA A 52 -3.83 -9.46 14.75
CA ALA A 52 -4.19 -10.47 15.74
C ALA A 52 -3.01 -10.87 16.63
N ASN A 53 -1.83 -11.08 16.03
CA ASN A 53 -0.62 -11.43 16.75
C ASN A 53 -0.17 -10.32 17.73
N ILE A 54 -0.18 -9.06 17.28
CA ILE A 54 0.17 -7.92 18.14
C ILE A 54 -0.84 -7.81 19.31
N THR A 55 -2.13 -7.99 19.02
CA THR A 55 -3.16 -7.99 20.06
C THR A 55 -2.93 -9.09 21.08
N ALA A 56 -2.66 -10.32 20.63
CA ALA A 56 -2.37 -11.45 21.52
C ALA A 56 -1.10 -11.23 22.34
N MET A 57 0.00 -10.80 21.73
CA MET A 57 1.27 -10.52 22.41
C MET A 57 1.16 -9.41 23.45
N SER A 58 0.28 -8.44 23.25
CA SER A 58 0.03 -7.36 24.21
C SER A 58 -0.89 -7.78 25.36
N GLY A 59 -1.41 -9.03 25.36
CA GLY A 59 -2.45 -9.46 26.30
C GLY A 59 -3.75 -8.67 26.16
N GLY A 60 -4.08 -8.23 24.93
CA GLY A 60 -5.25 -7.41 24.62
C GLY A 60 -5.14 -5.93 25.00
N ARG A 61 -3.98 -5.49 25.51
CA ARG A 61 -3.78 -4.06 25.84
C ARG A 61 -3.72 -3.16 24.60
N LEU A 62 -3.28 -3.70 23.47
CA LEU A 62 -3.32 -3.04 22.18
C LEU A 62 -4.17 -3.89 21.23
N THR A 63 -5.30 -3.36 20.81
CA THR A 63 -6.11 -3.94 19.75
C THR A 63 -5.89 -3.18 18.45
N ILE A 64 -5.88 -3.89 17.31
CA ILE A 64 -5.69 -3.27 16.01
C ILE A 64 -6.88 -3.63 15.12
N LYS A 65 -7.63 -2.60 14.73
CA LYS A 65 -8.70 -2.74 13.76
C LYS A 65 -8.14 -2.55 12.35
N VAL A 66 -8.25 -3.60 11.55
CA VAL A 66 -7.80 -3.58 10.14
C VAL A 66 -8.93 -3.07 9.25
N TYR A 67 -8.60 -2.15 8.36
CA TYR A 67 -9.47 -1.61 7.33
C TYR A 67 -8.91 -2.00 5.96
N ALA A 68 -9.69 -2.71 5.19
CA ALA A 68 -9.34 -3.08 3.83
C ALA A 68 -9.33 -1.87 2.90
N ALA A 69 -8.79 -2.06 1.70
CA ALA A 69 -8.74 -1.04 0.66
C ALA A 69 -10.11 -0.39 0.44
N GLY A 70 -10.19 0.93 0.56
CA GLY A 70 -11.42 1.71 0.39
C GLY A 70 -12.37 1.76 1.58
N GLU A 71 -12.11 1.01 2.69
CA GLU A 71 -13.01 1.05 3.86
C GLU A 71 -12.84 2.33 4.70
N LEU A 72 -11.64 2.82 4.88
CA LEU A 72 -11.36 4.05 5.65
C LEU A 72 -10.74 5.15 4.79
N VAL A 73 -9.84 4.77 3.90
CA VAL A 73 -9.18 5.65 2.93
C VAL A 73 -9.08 4.95 1.58
N PRO A 74 -8.92 5.68 0.46
CA PRO A 74 -8.60 5.06 -0.83
C PRO A 74 -7.38 4.16 -0.74
N ALA A 75 -7.36 3.07 -1.51
CA ALA A 75 -6.38 2.01 -1.41
C ALA A 75 -4.90 2.47 -1.47
N LEU A 76 -4.59 3.47 -2.29
CA LEU A 76 -3.23 3.97 -2.48
C LEU A 76 -2.87 5.16 -1.55
N GLU A 77 -3.75 5.50 -0.60
CA GLU A 77 -3.56 6.62 0.35
C GLU A 77 -3.09 6.17 1.75
N CYS A 78 -2.71 4.90 1.91
CA CYS A 78 -2.25 4.36 3.20
C CYS A 78 -1.11 5.17 3.82
N PHE A 79 -0.09 5.52 3.04
CA PHE A 79 1.05 6.33 3.49
C PHE A 79 0.59 7.69 4.05
N GLY A 80 -0.24 8.40 3.28
CA GLY A 80 -0.77 9.70 3.68
C GLY A 80 -1.64 9.60 4.93
N ALA A 81 -2.46 8.56 5.03
CA ALA A 81 -3.34 8.32 6.17
C ALA A 81 -2.56 8.12 7.48
N VAL A 82 -1.41 7.44 7.44
CA VAL A 82 -0.55 7.28 8.61
C VAL A 82 0.23 8.55 8.90
N ALA A 83 0.80 9.19 7.89
CA ALA A 83 1.58 10.41 8.05
C ALA A 83 0.77 11.57 8.65
N ASN A 84 -0.53 11.66 8.35
CA ASN A 84 -1.43 12.69 8.89
C ASN A 84 -2.19 12.27 10.17
N GLY A 85 -1.95 11.05 10.68
CA GLY A 85 -2.56 10.55 11.91
C GLY A 85 -4.00 10.01 11.76
N THR A 86 -4.53 9.89 10.53
CA THR A 86 -5.84 9.25 10.28
C THR A 86 -5.84 7.78 10.73
N ALA A 87 -4.72 7.09 10.57
CA ALA A 87 -4.47 5.75 11.08
C ALA A 87 -3.11 5.68 11.79
N GLN A 88 -2.93 4.73 12.68
CA GLN A 88 -1.68 4.52 13.40
C GLN A 88 -0.75 3.57 12.65
N MET A 89 -1.29 2.75 11.75
CA MET A 89 -0.54 1.78 10.94
C MET A 89 -1.05 1.77 9.51
N GLY A 90 -0.13 1.50 8.57
CA GLY A 90 -0.44 1.16 7.19
C GLY A 90 0.19 -0.18 6.83
N HIS A 91 -0.50 -1.00 6.06
CA HIS A 91 0.04 -2.24 5.50
C HIS A 91 -0.11 -2.18 3.98
N ASP A 92 0.98 -1.82 3.31
CA ASP A 92 0.99 -1.57 1.88
C ASP A 92 2.37 -1.86 1.25
N ALA A 93 2.59 -1.36 0.04
CA ALA A 93 3.85 -1.52 -0.67
C ALA A 93 4.49 -0.16 -0.97
N GLY A 94 5.74 0.02 -0.57
CA GLY A 94 6.46 1.28 -0.70
C GLY A 94 6.50 1.84 -2.13
N TYR A 95 6.49 1.00 -3.15
CA TYR A 95 6.48 1.47 -4.53
C TYR A 95 5.22 2.24 -4.95
N TYR A 96 4.12 2.16 -4.19
CA TYR A 96 2.94 3.01 -4.42
C TYR A 96 3.21 4.48 -4.08
N HIS A 97 4.26 4.76 -3.32
CA HIS A 97 4.58 6.07 -2.77
C HIS A 97 5.81 6.72 -3.43
N THR A 98 6.21 6.25 -4.63
CA THR A 98 7.31 6.85 -5.40
C THR A 98 7.07 8.31 -5.75
N GLY A 99 5.82 8.76 -5.78
CA GLY A 99 5.47 10.18 -5.89
C GLY A 99 5.82 11.03 -4.66
N LYS A 100 6.01 10.42 -3.48
CA LYS A 100 6.49 11.09 -2.27
C LYS A 100 8.02 11.08 -2.22
N SER A 101 8.62 9.95 -2.50
CA SER A 101 10.05 9.77 -2.71
C SER A 101 10.31 8.52 -3.55
N GLU A 102 11.17 8.64 -4.56
CA GLU A 102 11.58 7.50 -5.39
C GLU A 102 12.25 6.39 -4.56
N GLY A 103 12.87 6.74 -3.44
CA GLY A 103 13.48 5.82 -2.50
C GLY A 103 12.52 4.80 -1.89
N CYS A 104 11.22 5.08 -1.83
CA CYS A 104 10.24 4.18 -1.24
C CYS A 104 10.19 2.81 -1.94
N ALA A 105 10.47 2.75 -3.25
CA ALA A 105 10.44 1.51 -4.01
C ALA A 105 11.52 0.50 -3.57
N PHE A 106 12.66 0.96 -3.07
CA PHE A 106 13.78 0.09 -2.67
C PHE A 106 13.46 -0.81 -1.47
N PHE A 107 12.47 -0.46 -0.68
CA PHE A 107 12.04 -1.23 0.51
C PHE A 107 10.91 -2.21 0.21
N THR A 108 10.52 -2.36 -1.05
CA THR A 108 9.50 -3.33 -1.47
C THR A 108 10.01 -4.21 -2.60
N ALA A 109 10.11 -3.65 -3.81
CA ALA A 109 10.55 -4.40 -4.99
C ALA A 109 11.27 -3.47 -5.98
N PHE A 110 12.35 -3.98 -6.52
CA PHE A 110 13.10 -3.32 -7.60
C PHE A 110 13.39 -4.37 -8.67
N PRO A 111 13.17 -4.08 -9.96
CA PRO A 111 13.50 -5.02 -11.03
C PRO A 111 14.95 -5.49 -10.93
N PHE A 112 15.16 -6.81 -10.93
CA PHE A 112 16.47 -7.45 -10.73
C PHE A 112 17.12 -7.14 -9.36
N GLY A 113 16.34 -6.71 -8.38
CA GLY A 113 16.79 -6.44 -7.02
C GLY A 113 16.92 -7.71 -6.18
N PHE A 114 16.88 -7.52 -4.87
CA PHE A 114 17.03 -8.59 -3.89
C PHE A 114 15.89 -9.60 -3.94
N THR A 115 16.22 -10.87 -3.74
CA THR A 115 15.25 -11.88 -3.33
C THR A 115 14.69 -11.57 -1.94
N MET A 116 13.62 -12.25 -1.54
CA MET A 116 13.02 -12.08 -0.21
C MET A 116 14.05 -12.26 0.92
N GLY A 117 14.90 -13.28 0.82
CA GLY A 117 15.91 -13.56 1.84
C GLY A 117 16.99 -12.49 1.90
N GLU A 118 17.48 -12.04 0.77
CA GLU A 118 18.47 -10.96 0.66
C GLU A 118 17.91 -9.62 1.18
N MET A 119 16.66 -9.30 0.84
CA MET A 119 15.98 -8.12 1.36
C MET A 119 15.88 -8.15 2.88
N ALA A 120 15.46 -9.29 3.45
CA ALA A 120 15.36 -9.46 4.89
C ALA A 120 16.74 -9.34 5.57
N ALA A 121 17.79 -9.91 4.97
CA ALA A 121 19.15 -9.80 5.47
C ALA A 121 19.67 -8.38 5.41
N TRP A 122 19.46 -7.68 4.29
CA TRP A 122 19.84 -6.28 4.14
C TRP A 122 19.15 -5.37 5.16
N ILE A 123 17.84 -5.53 5.36
CA ILE A 123 17.07 -4.75 6.34
C ILE A 123 17.56 -5.02 7.76
N LYS A 124 17.74 -6.30 8.13
CA LYS A 124 18.07 -6.69 9.52
C LYS A 124 19.54 -6.55 9.89
N HIS A 125 20.44 -6.84 8.97
CA HIS A 125 21.89 -6.99 9.22
C HIS A 125 22.75 -6.05 8.40
N GLY A 126 22.20 -5.41 7.36
CA GLY A 126 22.83 -4.36 6.59
C GLY A 126 22.38 -2.96 7.04
N ASN A 127 22.45 -2.00 6.14
CA ASN A 127 22.00 -0.63 6.41
C ASN A 127 20.52 -0.39 6.05
N GLY A 128 19.77 -1.42 5.65
CA GLY A 128 18.44 -1.25 5.11
C GLY A 128 17.49 -0.54 6.06
N GLN A 129 17.39 -0.98 7.32
CA GLN A 129 16.50 -0.35 8.30
C GLN A 129 16.88 1.11 8.57
N LYS A 130 18.19 1.40 8.68
CA LYS A 130 18.67 2.77 8.90
C LYS A 130 18.27 3.68 7.74
N LEU A 131 18.49 3.26 6.51
CA LEU A 131 18.13 4.02 5.31
C LEU A 131 16.62 4.20 5.20
N TRP A 132 15.83 3.19 5.59
CA TRP A 132 14.39 3.29 5.60
C TRP A 132 13.89 4.30 6.64
N ASP A 133 14.45 4.25 7.85
CA ASP A 133 14.15 5.21 8.92
C ASP A 133 14.49 6.65 8.49
N GLU A 134 15.67 6.88 7.89
CA GLU A 134 16.06 8.17 7.35
C GLU A 134 15.13 8.67 6.24
N LEU A 135 14.72 7.78 5.31
CA LEU A 135 13.81 8.11 4.23
C LEU A 135 12.42 8.51 4.75
N TYR A 136 11.92 7.82 5.79
CA TYR A 136 10.57 8.00 6.30
C TYR A 136 10.47 9.07 7.41
N ALA A 137 11.59 9.44 8.04
CA ALA A 137 11.64 10.44 9.11
C ALA A 137 10.97 11.79 8.76
N PRO A 138 11.17 12.38 7.55
CA PRO A 138 10.52 13.63 7.18
C PRO A 138 8.98 13.57 7.15
N PHE A 139 8.43 12.36 7.06
CA PHE A 139 6.97 12.12 7.07
C PHE A 139 6.44 11.71 8.44
N GLY A 140 7.31 11.65 9.46
CA GLY A 140 6.94 11.17 10.80
C GLY A 140 6.63 9.67 10.84
N LEU A 141 7.14 8.89 9.89
CA LEU A 141 6.86 7.47 9.73
C LEU A 141 8.07 6.60 10.06
N ARG A 142 7.82 5.34 10.34
CA ARG A 142 8.80 4.29 10.43
C ARG A 142 8.34 3.05 9.65
N GLY A 143 9.22 2.52 8.79
CA GLY A 143 8.94 1.34 8.00
C GLY A 143 9.37 0.04 8.69
N PHE A 144 8.58 -1.03 8.45
CA PHE A 144 8.88 -2.39 8.92
C PHE A 144 8.50 -3.39 7.84
N GLN A 145 9.35 -4.40 7.63
CA GLN A 145 9.01 -5.51 6.76
C GLN A 145 7.96 -6.39 7.42
N ALA A 146 6.80 -6.55 6.78
CA ALA A 146 5.67 -7.33 7.31
C ALA A 146 5.42 -8.64 6.54
N GLY A 147 6.11 -8.85 5.42
CA GLY A 147 5.98 -10.07 4.62
C GLY A 147 6.54 -9.87 3.21
N SER A 148 6.36 -10.88 2.38
CA SER A 148 6.73 -10.86 0.97
C SER A 148 5.81 -11.77 0.17
N THR A 149 5.55 -11.40 -1.08
CA THR A 149 4.84 -12.24 -2.05
C THR A 149 5.76 -13.22 -2.78
N GLY A 150 7.07 -13.11 -2.55
CA GLY A 150 8.07 -13.85 -3.31
C GLY A 150 8.24 -13.33 -4.73
N THR A 151 8.79 -14.17 -5.62
CA THR A 151 8.93 -13.86 -7.03
C THR A 151 7.57 -13.78 -7.70
N GLN A 152 7.37 -12.75 -8.51
CA GLN A 152 6.12 -12.52 -9.21
C GLN A 152 6.25 -12.91 -10.70
N MET A 153 5.14 -13.33 -11.30
CA MET A 153 5.07 -13.54 -12.74
C MET A 153 4.96 -12.20 -13.48
N PHE A 154 5.30 -12.19 -14.77
CA PHE A 154 5.28 -10.97 -15.58
C PHE A 154 3.87 -10.35 -15.69
N GLY A 155 2.84 -11.18 -15.92
CA GLY A 155 1.46 -10.68 -15.93
C GLY A 155 0.48 -11.54 -16.71
N TRP A 156 -0.77 -11.05 -16.74
CA TRP A 156 -1.91 -11.56 -17.49
C TRP A 156 -2.23 -10.60 -18.62
N PHE A 157 -2.54 -11.13 -19.80
CA PHE A 157 -2.71 -10.35 -21.01
C PHE A 157 -3.99 -10.77 -21.75
N ARG A 158 -4.68 -9.83 -22.36
CA ARG A 158 -5.84 -10.10 -23.22
C ARG A 158 -5.46 -10.71 -24.58
N ARG A 159 -4.20 -10.68 -24.94
CA ARG A 159 -3.63 -11.30 -26.15
C ARG A 159 -2.26 -11.89 -25.83
N GLU A 160 -1.84 -12.82 -26.63
CA GLU A 160 -0.49 -13.41 -26.53
C GLU A 160 0.59 -12.35 -26.79
N ILE A 161 1.63 -12.35 -25.96
CA ILE A 161 2.84 -11.53 -26.11
C ILE A 161 3.96 -12.43 -26.58
N ARG A 162 4.40 -12.26 -27.81
CA ARG A 162 5.42 -13.10 -28.46
C ARG A 162 6.79 -12.42 -28.47
N GLY A 163 6.85 -11.10 -28.33
CA GLY A 163 8.11 -10.37 -28.37
C GLY A 163 7.96 -8.90 -27.99
N LEU A 164 9.08 -8.18 -28.01
CA LEU A 164 9.13 -6.77 -27.62
C LEU A 164 8.24 -5.86 -28.50
N ALA A 165 8.01 -6.22 -29.74
CA ALA A 165 7.12 -5.46 -30.63
C ALA A 165 5.68 -5.42 -30.13
N ASP A 166 5.23 -6.49 -29.45
CA ASP A 166 3.88 -6.58 -28.90
C ASP A 166 3.66 -5.69 -27.68
N LEU A 167 4.73 -5.17 -27.08
CA LEU A 167 4.68 -4.25 -25.95
C LEU A 167 4.40 -2.81 -26.37
N GLN A 168 4.55 -2.46 -27.65
CA GLN A 168 4.35 -1.11 -28.12
C GLN A 168 2.91 -0.65 -27.94
N GLY A 169 2.70 0.44 -27.19
CA GLY A 169 1.38 1.00 -26.91
C GLY A 169 0.50 0.17 -25.96
N LEU A 170 1.02 -0.95 -25.41
CA LEU A 170 0.29 -1.81 -24.48
C LEU A 170 -0.04 -1.04 -23.20
N LYS A 171 -1.31 -0.89 -22.87
CA LYS A 171 -1.75 -0.33 -21.59
C LYS A 171 -1.65 -1.43 -20.53
N PHE A 172 -0.64 -1.35 -19.70
CA PHE A 172 -0.32 -2.41 -18.74
C PHE A 172 -0.31 -1.90 -17.31
N ARG A 173 -1.13 -2.53 -16.46
CA ARG A 173 -1.12 -2.20 -15.04
C ARG A 173 0.14 -2.76 -14.40
N THR A 174 1.00 -1.85 -13.97
CA THR A 174 2.21 -2.17 -13.23
C THR A 174 2.67 -0.96 -12.43
N PRO A 175 2.86 -1.08 -11.12
CA PRO A 175 3.27 0.04 -10.28
C PRO A 175 4.79 0.21 -10.22
N GLY A 176 5.21 1.36 -9.71
CA GLY A 176 6.59 1.62 -9.30
C GLY A 176 7.60 1.61 -10.45
N ASN A 177 8.80 1.16 -10.13
CA ASN A 177 9.93 1.19 -11.07
C ASN A 177 9.81 0.22 -12.25
N GLN A 178 9.05 -0.87 -12.11
CA GLN A 178 8.75 -1.77 -13.23
C GLN A 178 8.02 -1.03 -14.34
N GLY A 179 7.06 -0.17 -14.00
CA GLY A 179 6.37 0.68 -14.97
C GLY A 179 7.33 1.58 -15.74
N ARG A 180 8.30 2.18 -15.04
CA ARG A 180 9.35 3.03 -15.69
C ARG A 180 10.24 2.24 -16.65
N VAL A 181 10.59 1.01 -16.29
CA VAL A 181 11.38 0.13 -17.17
C VAL A 181 10.58 -0.24 -18.41
N LEU A 182 9.33 -0.69 -18.23
CA LEU A 182 8.46 -1.08 -19.32
C LEU A 182 8.08 0.09 -20.24
N GLN A 183 7.98 1.29 -19.69
CA GLN A 183 7.76 2.50 -20.48
C GLN A 183 8.87 2.74 -21.51
N LYS A 184 10.13 2.42 -21.18
CA LYS A 184 11.25 2.49 -22.13
C LYS A 184 11.16 1.46 -23.26
N LEU A 185 10.34 0.43 -23.07
CA LEU A 185 10.01 -0.59 -24.08
C LEU A 185 8.70 -0.28 -24.82
N GLY A 186 8.15 0.93 -24.67
CA GLY A 186 6.96 1.37 -25.37
C GLY A 186 5.62 1.02 -24.70
N VAL A 187 5.64 0.43 -23.51
CA VAL A 187 4.43 0.17 -22.70
C VAL A 187 3.88 1.49 -22.14
N ILE A 188 2.57 1.59 -21.99
CA ILE A 188 1.86 2.66 -21.30
C ILE A 188 1.51 2.13 -19.91
N PRO A 189 2.33 2.41 -18.85
CA PRO A 189 2.07 1.90 -17.52
C PRO A 189 0.88 2.61 -16.88
N VAL A 190 0.03 1.83 -16.20
CA VAL A 190 -1.13 2.32 -15.46
C VAL A 190 -1.03 1.84 -14.02
N SER A 191 -1.25 2.71 -13.04
CA SER A 191 -1.28 2.34 -11.63
C SER A 191 -2.73 2.23 -11.16
N LEU A 192 -3.13 1.03 -10.75
CA LEU A 192 -4.47 0.73 -10.20
C LEU A 192 -4.32 -0.14 -8.96
N PRO A 193 -5.14 0.05 -7.92
CA PRO A 193 -5.22 -0.87 -6.80
C PRO A 193 -5.83 -2.21 -7.22
N GLY A 194 -5.54 -3.28 -6.46
CA GLY A 194 -5.91 -4.65 -6.82
C GLY A 194 -7.38 -4.86 -7.17
N GLY A 195 -8.29 -4.25 -6.41
CA GLY A 195 -9.73 -4.40 -6.65
C GLY A 195 -10.24 -3.71 -7.94
N GLU A 196 -9.47 -2.83 -8.55
CA GLU A 196 -9.85 -2.13 -9.79
C GLU A 196 -9.28 -2.78 -11.06
N ILE A 197 -8.37 -3.76 -10.92
CA ILE A 197 -7.69 -4.38 -12.06
C ILE A 197 -8.66 -5.20 -12.90
N PHE A 198 -9.45 -6.08 -12.27
CA PHE A 198 -10.40 -6.93 -13.01
C PHE A 198 -11.42 -6.11 -13.82
N PRO A 199 -12.11 -5.10 -13.25
CA PRO A 199 -12.99 -4.23 -14.03
C PRO A 199 -12.27 -3.53 -15.18
N ALA A 200 -11.03 -3.10 -14.99
CA ALA A 200 -10.25 -2.44 -16.03
C ALA A 200 -9.85 -3.39 -17.17
N LEU A 201 -9.50 -4.64 -16.86
CA LEU A 201 -9.26 -5.71 -17.85
C LEU A 201 -10.55 -6.04 -18.60
N GLN A 202 -11.66 -6.21 -17.89
CA GLN A 202 -12.95 -6.56 -18.47
C GLN A 202 -13.45 -5.50 -19.44
N SER A 203 -13.35 -4.22 -19.09
CA SER A 203 -13.77 -3.10 -19.94
C SER A 203 -12.81 -2.81 -21.10
N GLY A 204 -11.59 -3.37 -21.09
CA GLY A 204 -10.54 -3.03 -22.06
C GLY A 204 -9.87 -1.68 -21.80
N ALA A 205 -10.04 -1.10 -20.61
CA ALA A 205 -9.31 0.10 -20.20
C ALA A 205 -7.80 -0.15 -20.11
N ILE A 206 -7.42 -1.40 -19.79
CA ILE A 206 -6.04 -1.92 -19.84
C ILE A 206 -5.99 -3.22 -20.65
N ASP A 207 -4.83 -3.50 -21.27
CA ASP A 207 -4.59 -4.66 -22.12
C ASP A 207 -3.96 -5.84 -21.35
N GLY A 208 -3.42 -5.56 -20.17
CA GLY A 208 -2.83 -6.55 -19.29
C GLY A 208 -2.53 -5.97 -17.92
N ALA A 209 -2.22 -6.86 -16.98
CA ALA A 209 -1.88 -6.49 -15.60
C ALA A 209 -0.95 -7.52 -14.97
N GLU A 210 -0.05 -7.06 -14.12
CA GLU A 210 0.66 -7.89 -13.16
C GLU A 210 0.10 -7.65 -11.74
N TRP A 211 0.22 -8.63 -10.88
CA TRP A 211 -0.07 -8.51 -9.46
C TRP A 211 0.92 -9.33 -8.65
N VAL A 212 0.76 -10.64 -8.59
CA VAL A 212 1.69 -11.55 -7.90
C VAL A 212 1.94 -12.81 -8.74
N GLY A 213 0.90 -13.57 -9.00
CA GLY A 213 0.93 -14.86 -9.67
C GLY A 213 -0.33 -15.66 -9.36
N PRO A 214 -0.50 -16.88 -9.89
CA PRO A 214 -1.76 -17.62 -9.91
C PRO A 214 -2.44 -17.73 -8.54
N TYR A 215 -1.68 -17.97 -7.48
CA TYR A 215 -2.24 -18.14 -6.13
C TYR A 215 -3.00 -16.91 -5.64
N ASN A 216 -2.46 -15.73 -5.88
CA ASN A 216 -3.05 -14.46 -5.42
C ASN A 216 -4.03 -13.91 -6.47
N ASP A 217 -3.66 -14.02 -7.73
CA ASP A 217 -4.37 -13.41 -8.86
C ASP A 217 -5.68 -14.12 -9.18
N LEU A 218 -5.79 -15.43 -8.87
CA LEU A 218 -7.05 -16.19 -8.89
C LEU A 218 -8.13 -15.54 -8.02
N ALA A 219 -7.76 -15.06 -6.82
CA ALA A 219 -8.70 -14.38 -5.93
C ALA A 219 -9.18 -13.04 -6.48
N LEU A 220 -8.46 -12.46 -7.44
CA LEU A 220 -8.80 -11.21 -8.13
C LEU A 220 -9.48 -11.44 -9.49
N GLY A 221 -9.58 -12.68 -9.95
CA GLY A 221 -10.31 -13.06 -11.16
C GLY A 221 -9.56 -12.78 -12.48
N PHE A 222 -8.23 -12.79 -12.52
CA PHE A 222 -7.45 -12.41 -13.70
C PHE A 222 -7.27 -13.52 -14.75
N TYR A 223 -7.84 -14.68 -14.57
CA TYR A 223 -7.76 -15.85 -15.46
C TYR A 223 -8.95 -15.94 -16.41
#